data_eb958f5a5420dfbfcfdfa3d2e175536d
#
_entry.id   eb958f5a5420dfbfcfdfa3d2e175536d
#
_cell.length_a   1.000
_cell.length_b   1.000
_cell.length_c   1.000
_cell.angle_alpha   90.00
_cell.angle_beta   90.00
_cell.angle_gamma   90.00
#
_symmetry.space_group_name_H-M   'P 1'
#
loop_
_entity.id
_entity.type
_entity.pdbx_description
1 polymer ?
#
loop_
_entity_poly.entity_id
_entity_poly.type
_entity_poly.pdbx_seq_one_letter_code
_entity_poly.pdbx_strand_id
1 'polypeptide(L)'
;MTPAWLDRAEYPFATRRVTIEGIGMSYVDDGEGPTVLMVHGTPSWSFLYRHLVRGLRDGYRCVAPDLPGFGLSDKPAGDAYRPEDQARRLTAFIDALGLKDFTLVVHDFGGPIGLAHAVDQPERVRNLVIFNTWMWSLEQSRQVAWLIRALSGRMGRLLYERLGFSVNVLWRQAVRDRRYTPAVHAQYAAALRAPAARHATWIYAREVLGSSAWLEALWQRRERIARLPALLVWGMKDPAFASALPRWRALFTDARVVEWPDVGHAPPEVRGPESAALVRRFLEEPRRTA
;
A
#
# COMPACT_ATOMS: atom_id res chain seq x y z
N MET A 1 -11.05 19.04 -9.10
CA MET A 1 -12.12 18.46 -9.96
C MET A 1 -11.92 16.95 -10.05
N THR A 2 -13.01 16.19 -9.94
CA THR A 2 -12.98 14.73 -10.09
C THR A 2 -12.77 14.37 -11.57
N PRO A 3 -11.81 13.49 -11.92
CA PRO A 3 -11.60 13.11 -13.31
C PRO A 3 -12.81 12.41 -13.91
N ALA A 4 -13.10 12.66 -15.20
CA ALA A 4 -14.23 12.05 -15.90
C ALA A 4 -14.14 10.50 -16.03
N TRP A 5 -12.95 9.93 -15.92
CA TRP A 5 -12.74 8.49 -15.98
C TRP A 5 -13.05 7.77 -14.66
N LEU A 6 -13.20 8.50 -13.54
CA LEU A 6 -13.43 7.92 -12.23
C LEU A 6 -14.87 7.42 -12.10
N ASP A 7 -15.02 6.12 -11.87
CA ASP A 7 -16.32 5.51 -11.59
C ASP A 7 -16.79 5.89 -10.18
N ARG A 8 -17.80 6.75 -10.13
CA ARG A 8 -18.39 7.24 -8.87
C ARG A 8 -19.23 6.19 -8.15
N ALA A 9 -19.68 5.16 -8.82
CA ALA A 9 -20.36 4.03 -8.17
C ALA A 9 -19.35 3.15 -7.40
N GLU A 10 -18.19 2.92 -8.00
CA GLU A 10 -17.08 2.19 -7.34
C GLU A 10 -16.32 3.04 -6.33
N TYR A 11 -16.22 4.36 -6.55
CA TYR A 11 -15.46 5.26 -5.68
C TYR A 11 -16.27 6.53 -5.32
N PRO A 12 -17.30 6.39 -4.46
CA PRO A 12 -18.23 7.48 -4.14
C PRO A 12 -17.66 8.50 -3.13
N PHE A 13 -16.41 8.36 -2.72
CA PHE A 13 -15.79 9.16 -1.66
C PHE A 13 -15.46 10.57 -2.11
N ALA A 14 -15.62 11.53 -1.19
CA ALA A 14 -15.04 12.86 -1.34
C ALA A 14 -13.51 12.76 -1.19
N THR A 15 -12.80 13.30 -2.19
CA THR A 15 -11.35 13.42 -2.10
C THR A 15 -10.96 14.81 -1.64
N ARG A 16 -10.05 14.88 -0.70
CA ARG A 16 -9.40 16.10 -0.23
C ARG A 16 -8.00 16.23 -0.79
N ARG A 17 -7.38 17.37 -0.59
CA ARG A 17 -6.04 17.62 -1.07
C ARG A 17 -5.24 18.39 -0.02
N VAL A 18 -3.98 18.04 0.15
CA VAL A 18 -3.01 18.74 1.00
C VAL A 18 -1.70 18.86 0.23
N THR A 19 -0.99 19.96 0.41
CA THR A 19 0.33 20.15 -0.21
C THR A 19 1.42 19.73 0.77
N ILE A 20 2.22 18.75 0.38
CA ILE A 20 3.37 18.25 1.13
C ILE A 20 4.62 18.45 0.28
N GLU A 21 5.57 19.21 0.79
CA GLU A 21 6.83 19.54 0.09
C GLU A 21 6.60 20.07 -1.34
N GLY A 22 5.59 20.90 -1.52
CA GLY A 22 5.24 21.47 -2.83
C GLY A 22 4.45 20.52 -3.75
N ILE A 23 4.17 19.28 -3.32
CA ILE A 23 3.43 18.27 -4.08
C ILE A 23 2.03 18.16 -3.52
N GLY A 24 1.02 18.30 -4.37
CA GLY A 24 -0.38 18.09 -3.98
C GLY A 24 -0.69 16.60 -3.81
N MET A 25 -0.93 16.17 -2.60
CA MET A 25 -1.39 14.82 -2.27
C MET A 25 -2.92 14.80 -2.17
N SER A 26 -3.55 13.95 -2.97
CA SER A 26 -4.98 13.64 -2.86
C SER A 26 -5.19 12.53 -1.82
N TYR A 27 -6.29 12.58 -1.10
CA TYR A 27 -6.63 11.53 -0.13
C TYR A 27 -8.14 11.44 0.08
N VAL A 28 -8.60 10.24 0.42
CA VAL A 28 -9.93 10.03 1.01
C VAL A 28 -9.87 10.41 2.47
N ASP A 29 -10.92 11.06 2.97
CA ASP A 29 -11.14 11.32 4.41
C ASP A 29 -12.65 11.21 4.64
N ASP A 30 -13.10 10.03 5.05
CA ASP A 30 -14.52 9.67 5.13
C ASP A 30 -14.80 8.94 6.46
N GLY A 31 -15.98 9.20 7.02
CA GLY A 31 -16.38 8.69 8.33
C GLY A 31 -15.82 9.47 9.51
N GLU A 32 -16.25 9.08 10.70
CA GLU A 32 -15.89 9.71 11.99
C GLU A 32 -15.49 8.62 13.00
N GLY A 33 -14.74 9.01 14.05
CA GLY A 33 -14.29 8.10 15.10
C GLY A 33 -12.78 7.83 15.07
N PRO A 34 -12.33 6.69 15.64
CA PRO A 34 -10.91 6.30 15.62
C PRO A 34 -10.36 6.22 14.19
N THR A 35 -9.17 6.77 13.98
CA THR A 35 -8.60 6.88 12.62
C THR A 35 -8.01 5.55 12.13
N VAL A 36 -8.30 5.24 10.87
CA VAL A 36 -7.67 4.15 10.10
C VAL A 36 -6.96 4.76 8.89
N LEU A 37 -5.63 4.79 8.92
CA LEU A 37 -4.77 5.26 7.83
C LEU A 37 -4.38 4.09 6.92
N MET A 38 -4.67 4.20 5.62
CA MET A 38 -4.49 3.12 4.65
C MET A 38 -3.48 3.52 3.57
N VAL A 39 -2.31 2.86 3.53
CA VAL A 39 -1.20 3.21 2.64
C VAL A 39 -1.05 2.15 1.55
N HIS A 40 -1.27 2.55 0.31
CA HIS A 40 -1.19 1.69 -0.87
C HIS A 40 0.24 1.50 -1.36
N GLY A 41 0.43 0.52 -2.25
CA GLY A 41 1.68 0.31 -2.98
C GLY A 41 1.53 0.54 -4.49
N THR A 42 2.37 -0.13 -5.28
CA THR A 42 2.39 0.00 -6.74
C THR A 42 1.72 -1.20 -7.42
N PRO A 43 1.05 -1.03 -8.54
CA PRO A 43 0.63 0.18 -9.25
C PRO A 43 -0.74 0.69 -8.79
N SER A 44 -1.08 0.46 -7.53
CA SER A 44 -2.37 0.81 -6.94
C SER A 44 -2.44 2.27 -6.46
N TRP A 45 -3.56 2.64 -5.89
CA TRP A 45 -3.85 3.94 -5.28
C TRP A 45 -4.98 3.76 -4.26
N SER A 46 -5.48 4.79 -3.63
CA SER A 46 -6.52 4.70 -2.59
C SER A 46 -7.78 3.91 -3.01
N PHE A 47 -8.03 3.77 -4.31
CA PHE A 47 -9.09 2.92 -4.87
C PHE A 47 -9.01 1.45 -4.39
N LEU A 48 -7.81 0.95 -4.11
CA LEU A 48 -7.60 -0.38 -3.53
C LEU A 48 -8.40 -0.57 -2.25
N TYR A 49 -8.50 0.48 -1.45
CA TYR A 49 -9.14 0.44 -0.15
C TYR A 49 -10.62 0.81 -0.14
N ARG A 50 -11.25 1.00 -1.32
CA ARG A 50 -12.66 1.43 -1.43
C ARG A 50 -13.63 0.55 -0.63
N HIS A 51 -13.39 -0.75 -0.59
CA HIS A 51 -14.21 -1.68 0.19
C HIS A 51 -13.97 -1.55 1.69
N LEU A 52 -12.73 -1.32 2.12
CA LEU A 52 -12.39 -1.06 3.51
C LEU A 52 -13.04 0.24 3.98
N VAL A 53 -12.93 1.32 3.19
CA VAL A 53 -13.59 2.60 3.51
C VAL A 53 -15.09 2.42 3.66
N ARG A 54 -15.75 1.76 2.69
CA ARG A 54 -17.20 1.48 2.77
C ARG A 54 -17.59 0.67 4.00
N GLY A 55 -16.79 -0.32 4.37
CA GLY A 55 -17.08 -1.22 5.47
C GLY A 55 -16.70 -0.67 6.85
N LEU A 56 -15.91 0.41 6.93
CA LEU A 56 -15.41 0.94 8.20
C LEU A 56 -15.96 2.33 8.55
N ARG A 57 -16.32 3.17 7.57
CA ARG A 57 -16.66 4.59 7.77
C ARG A 57 -17.80 4.87 8.74
N ASP A 58 -18.68 3.91 8.99
CA ASP A 58 -19.81 4.08 9.92
C ASP A 58 -19.37 4.07 11.40
N GLY A 59 -18.08 3.90 11.71
CA GLY A 59 -17.55 3.92 13.08
C GLY A 59 -16.08 4.30 13.16
N TYR A 60 -15.45 4.55 12.02
CA TYR A 60 -14.04 4.91 11.92
C TYR A 60 -13.82 6.02 10.91
N ARG A 61 -12.91 6.94 11.20
CA ARG A 61 -12.40 7.89 10.22
C ARG A 61 -11.41 7.18 9.30
N CYS A 62 -11.75 7.01 8.05
CA CYS A 62 -10.95 6.35 7.02
C CYS A 62 -10.13 7.38 6.25
N VAL A 63 -8.80 7.34 6.38
CA VAL A 63 -7.87 8.21 5.66
C VAL A 63 -7.04 7.35 4.72
N ALA A 64 -7.14 7.60 3.41
CA ALA A 64 -6.38 6.86 2.40
C ALA A 64 -5.71 7.83 1.41
N PRO A 65 -4.43 8.18 1.60
CA PRO A 65 -3.71 9.03 0.68
C PRO A 65 -3.36 8.28 -0.61
N ASP A 66 -3.32 9.04 -1.71
CA ASP A 66 -2.60 8.67 -2.91
C ASP A 66 -1.16 9.17 -2.77
N LEU A 67 -0.19 8.28 -2.78
CA LEU A 67 1.21 8.68 -2.74
C LEU A 67 1.59 9.50 -3.99
N PRO A 68 2.50 10.48 -3.91
CA PRO A 68 3.03 11.18 -5.07
C PRO A 68 3.41 10.25 -6.21
N GLY A 69 2.95 10.56 -7.42
CA GLY A 69 3.13 9.70 -8.60
C GLY A 69 1.97 8.75 -8.88
N PHE A 70 1.03 8.56 -7.92
CA PHE A 70 -0.08 7.62 -8.02
C PHE A 70 -1.45 8.29 -7.90
N GLY A 71 -2.51 7.55 -8.26
CA GLY A 71 -3.89 7.95 -8.09
C GLY A 71 -4.21 9.36 -8.59
N LEU A 72 -4.83 10.14 -7.74
CA LEU A 72 -5.23 11.53 -7.99
C LEU A 72 -4.19 12.56 -7.49
N SER A 73 -3.09 12.12 -6.88
CA SER A 73 -1.99 12.98 -6.46
C SER A 73 -1.17 13.48 -7.64
N ASP A 74 -0.40 14.55 -7.40
CA ASP A 74 0.51 15.10 -8.39
C ASP A 74 1.59 14.09 -8.80
N LYS A 75 2.04 14.26 -10.05
CA LYS A 75 3.04 13.41 -10.68
C LYS A 75 4.17 14.28 -11.23
N PRO A 76 4.95 14.95 -10.33
CA PRO A 76 5.97 15.88 -10.76
C PRO A 76 7.04 15.21 -11.61
N ALA A 77 7.35 15.82 -12.75
CA ALA A 77 8.46 15.39 -13.60
C ALA A 77 9.79 15.58 -12.85
N GLY A 78 10.66 14.57 -12.88
CA GLY A 78 11.97 14.64 -12.24
C GLY A 78 11.98 14.27 -10.76
N ASP A 79 10.85 13.95 -10.15
CA ASP A 79 10.83 13.37 -8.80
C ASP A 79 11.47 11.98 -8.83
N ALA A 80 12.23 11.64 -7.80
CA ALA A 80 12.91 10.36 -7.69
C ALA A 80 11.97 9.21 -7.30
N TYR A 81 10.83 9.52 -6.70
CA TYR A 81 9.81 8.57 -6.23
C TYR A 81 10.39 7.41 -5.40
N ARG A 82 11.50 7.59 -4.72
CA ARG A 82 12.09 6.53 -3.89
C ARG A 82 11.18 6.21 -2.72
N PRO A 83 11.10 4.93 -2.29
CA PRO A 83 10.30 4.55 -1.12
C PRO A 83 10.63 5.34 0.14
N GLU A 84 11.91 5.65 0.39
CA GLU A 84 12.34 6.49 1.52
C GLU A 84 11.84 7.93 1.45
N ASP A 85 11.78 8.52 0.26
CA ASP A 85 11.20 9.86 0.07
C ASP A 85 9.69 9.84 0.28
N GLN A 86 9.02 8.78 -0.18
CA GLN A 86 7.59 8.60 0.04
C GLN A 86 7.27 8.37 1.52
N ALA A 87 8.12 7.63 2.26
CA ALA A 87 7.97 7.45 3.71
C ALA A 87 8.09 8.78 4.46
N ARG A 88 9.05 9.61 4.10
CA ARG A 88 9.21 10.96 4.66
C ARG A 88 7.99 11.84 4.36
N ARG A 89 7.50 11.82 3.12
CA ARG A 89 6.29 12.57 2.71
C ARG A 89 5.04 12.05 3.40
N LEU A 90 4.91 10.75 3.62
CA LEU A 90 3.81 10.17 4.39
C LEU A 90 3.84 10.65 5.83
N THR A 91 5.02 10.72 6.46
CA THR A 91 5.16 11.28 7.81
C THR A 91 4.73 12.74 7.84
N ALA A 92 5.18 13.56 6.89
CA ALA A 92 4.74 14.94 6.78
C ALA A 92 3.22 15.08 6.51
N PHE A 93 2.62 14.17 5.75
CA PHE A 93 1.17 14.08 5.55
C PHE A 93 0.43 13.76 6.86
N ILE A 94 0.93 12.78 7.63
CA ILE A 94 0.38 12.41 8.94
C ILE A 94 0.42 13.61 9.90
N ASP A 95 1.52 14.35 9.89
CA ASP A 95 1.71 15.56 10.71
C ASP A 95 0.79 16.70 10.27
N ALA A 96 0.68 16.95 8.98
CA ALA A 96 -0.19 17.99 8.43
C ALA A 96 -1.68 17.77 8.75
N LEU A 97 -2.11 16.51 8.86
CA LEU A 97 -3.46 16.15 9.25
C LEU A 97 -3.63 15.99 10.77
N GLY A 98 -2.57 16.13 11.54
CA GLY A 98 -2.59 15.97 13.01
C GLY A 98 -3.00 14.56 13.46
N LEU A 99 -2.72 13.52 12.65
CA LEU A 99 -3.15 12.16 12.98
C LEU A 99 -2.34 11.62 14.15
N LYS A 100 -3.04 11.12 15.16
CA LYS A 100 -2.48 10.50 16.36
C LYS A 100 -3.31 9.27 16.71
N ASP A 101 -2.66 8.28 17.33
CA ASP A 101 -3.32 7.07 17.83
C ASP A 101 -4.20 6.38 16.77
N PHE A 102 -3.65 6.16 15.59
CA PHE A 102 -4.35 5.59 14.45
C PHE A 102 -3.99 4.12 14.22
N THR A 103 -4.92 3.38 13.60
CA THR A 103 -4.61 2.08 12.99
C THR A 103 -3.97 2.30 11.65
N LEU A 104 -2.80 1.66 11.41
CA LEU A 104 -2.11 1.70 10.13
C LEU A 104 -2.40 0.44 9.32
N VAL A 105 -2.94 0.63 8.13
CA VAL A 105 -3.19 -0.43 7.14
C VAL A 105 -2.21 -0.29 6.00
N VAL A 106 -1.49 -1.36 5.67
CA VAL A 106 -0.46 -1.35 4.62
C VAL A 106 -0.60 -2.51 3.65
N HIS A 107 -0.17 -2.29 2.40
CA HIS A 107 -0.12 -3.30 1.36
C HIS A 107 1.03 -2.99 0.39
N ASP A 108 1.73 -4.02 -0.10
CA ASP A 108 2.82 -3.90 -1.07
C ASP A 108 3.88 -2.87 -0.62
N PHE A 109 4.33 -1.93 -1.44
CA PHE A 109 5.23 -0.84 -1.05
C PHE A 109 4.68 0.08 0.04
N GLY A 110 3.36 0.11 0.23
CA GLY A 110 2.77 0.76 1.40
C GLY A 110 3.26 0.17 2.72
N GLY A 111 3.74 -1.09 2.71
CA GLY A 111 4.38 -1.73 3.85
C GLY A 111 5.63 -0.99 4.31
N PRO A 112 6.75 -1.01 3.58
CA PRO A 112 7.95 -0.33 4.01
C PRO A 112 7.73 1.19 4.18
N ILE A 113 6.90 1.83 3.35
CA ILE A 113 6.61 3.27 3.43
C ILE A 113 5.84 3.61 4.71
N GLY A 114 4.76 2.89 5.01
CA GLY A 114 3.95 3.13 6.21
C GLY A 114 4.63 2.67 7.50
N LEU A 115 5.27 1.50 7.46
CA LEU A 115 5.95 0.94 8.62
C LEU A 115 7.20 1.73 9.01
N ALA A 116 7.82 2.49 8.09
CA ALA A 116 8.89 3.41 8.45
C ALA A 116 8.41 4.44 9.49
N HIS A 117 7.23 5.04 9.28
CA HIS A 117 6.62 5.92 10.28
C HIS A 117 6.34 5.19 11.60
N ALA A 118 5.76 3.98 11.53
CA ALA A 118 5.46 3.19 12.72
C ALA A 118 6.73 2.82 13.52
N VAL A 119 7.84 2.51 12.84
CA VAL A 119 9.13 2.25 13.48
C VAL A 119 9.71 3.51 14.12
N ASP A 120 9.56 4.67 13.47
CA ASP A 120 10.08 5.93 13.99
C ASP A 120 9.25 6.49 15.15
N GLN A 121 7.92 6.36 15.10
CA GLN A 121 6.94 6.90 16.04
C GLN A 121 5.88 5.86 16.44
N PRO A 122 6.27 4.74 17.07
CA PRO A 122 5.36 3.64 17.39
C PRO A 122 4.23 4.05 18.34
N GLU A 123 4.44 5.07 19.17
CA GLU A 123 3.44 5.61 20.09
C GLU A 123 2.25 6.28 19.40
N ARG A 124 2.38 6.62 18.13
CA ARG A 124 1.28 7.17 17.31
C ARG A 124 0.43 6.11 16.63
N VAL A 125 0.90 4.87 16.63
CA VAL A 125 0.24 3.75 15.94
C VAL A 125 -0.43 2.85 16.96
N ARG A 126 -1.76 2.76 16.87
CA ARG A 126 -2.59 1.94 17.76
C ARG A 126 -2.52 0.47 17.43
N ASN A 127 -2.70 0.14 16.15
CA ASN A 127 -2.73 -1.22 15.63
C ASN A 127 -2.11 -1.25 14.22
N LEU A 128 -1.68 -2.44 13.79
CA LEU A 128 -1.22 -2.70 12.44
C LEU A 128 -2.14 -3.68 11.72
N VAL A 129 -2.50 -3.38 10.47
CA VAL A 129 -3.13 -4.32 9.55
C VAL A 129 -2.23 -4.46 8.33
N ILE A 130 -1.71 -5.63 8.12
CA ILE A 130 -0.68 -5.89 7.12
C ILE A 130 -1.21 -6.88 6.08
N PHE A 131 -1.32 -6.41 4.84
CA PHE A 131 -1.64 -7.23 3.67
C PHE A 131 -0.40 -7.43 2.83
N ASN A 132 -0.17 -8.59 2.29
CA ASN A 132 0.91 -8.99 1.35
C ASN A 132 1.98 -7.91 1.10
N THR A 133 3.01 -7.89 1.92
CA THR A 133 4.10 -6.90 1.88
C THR A 133 5.37 -7.43 2.52
N TRP A 134 6.42 -6.61 2.48
CA TRP A 134 7.72 -6.86 3.11
C TRP A 134 8.31 -5.58 3.72
N MET A 135 9.41 -5.68 4.46
CA MET A 135 10.11 -4.53 5.04
C MET A 135 11.62 -4.77 5.17
N TRP A 136 12.21 -5.62 4.33
CA TRP A 136 13.62 -6.01 4.40
C TRP A 136 14.26 -6.08 3.02
N SER A 137 15.60 -6.11 2.96
CA SER A 137 16.32 -6.28 1.70
C SER A 137 15.97 -7.62 1.02
N LEU A 138 15.74 -7.58 -0.28
CA LEU A 138 15.50 -8.76 -1.13
C LEU A 138 16.73 -9.12 -1.99
N GLU A 139 17.88 -8.50 -1.77
CA GLU A 139 19.13 -8.76 -2.53
C GLU A 139 19.60 -10.20 -2.46
N GLN A 140 19.34 -10.88 -1.36
CA GLN A 140 19.72 -12.29 -1.17
C GLN A 140 18.88 -13.24 -2.03
N SER A 141 17.72 -12.81 -2.53
CA SER A 141 16.89 -13.59 -3.45
C SER A 141 17.44 -13.49 -4.88
N ARG A 142 18.20 -14.49 -5.31
CA ARG A 142 18.79 -14.53 -6.67
C ARG A 142 17.76 -14.38 -7.78
N GLN A 143 16.56 -14.94 -7.60
CA GLN A 143 15.47 -14.86 -8.58
C GLN A 143 14.92 -13.44 -8.68
N VAL A 144 14.63 -12.80 -7.53
CA VAL A 144 14.18 -11.40 -7.48
C VAL A 144 15.25 -10.48 -8.05
N ALA A 145 16.51 -10.66 -7.64
CA ALA A 145 17.62 -9.82 -8.10
C ALA A 145 17.82 -9.90 -9.62
N TRP A 146 17.72 -11.08 -10.21
CA TRP A 146 17.81 -11.27 -11.66
C TRP A 146 16.66 -10.57 -12.40
N LEU A 147 15.41 -10.80 -11.96
CA LEU A 147 14.23 -10.20 -12.56
C LEU A 147 14.27 -8.67 -12.51
N ILE A 148 14.58 -8.12 -11.33
CA ILE A 148 14.62 -6.67 -11.14
C ILE A 148 15.74 -6.03 -11.97
N ARG A 149 16.92 -6.63 -12.04
CA ARG A 149 18.01 -6.14 -12.90
C ARG A 149 17.61 -6.13 -14.38
N ALA A 150 16.90 -7.15 -14.85
CA ALA A 150 16.39 -7.18 -16.22
C ALA A 150 15.37 -6.05 -16.50
N LEU A 151 14.52 -5.73 -15.53
CA LEU A 151 13.49 -4.69 -15.64
C LEU A 151 14.02 -3.27 -15.33
N SER A 152 15.21 -3.13 -14.74
CA SER A 152 15.78 -1.84 -14.36
C SER A 152 16.41 -1.06 -15.50
N GLY A 153 16.70 -1.70 -16.62
CA GLY A 153 17.36 -1.09 -17.77
C GLY A 153 16.43 -0.24 -18.67
N ARG A 154 16.99 0.27 -19.77
CA ARG A 154 16.25 1.10 -20.74
C ARG A 154 15.02 0.37 -21.33
N MET A 155 15.13 -0.93 -21.59
CA MET A 155 14.02 -1.74 -22.10
C MET A 155 12.91 -1.85 -21.05
N GLY A 156 13.25 -2.14 -19.79
CA GLY A 156 12.28 -2.17 -18.71
C GLY A 156 11.57 -0.81 -18.55
N ARG A 157 12.30 0.30 -18.61
CA ARG A 157 11.72 1.64 -18.62
C ARG A 157 10.69 1.82 -19.74
N LEU A 158 11.02 1.42 -20.95
CA LEU A 158 10.12 1.48 -22.11
C LEU A 158 8.85 0.67 -21.88
N LEU A 159 8.97 -0.56 -21.36
CA LEU A 159 7.84 -1.44 -21.04
C LEU A 159 6.92 -0.78 -20.00
N TYR A 160 7.47 -0.25 -18.92
CA TYR A 160 6.69 0.39 -17.86
C TYR A 160 6.03 1.68 -18.34
N GLU A 161 6.81 2.63 -18.88
CA GLU A 161 6.31 3.96 -19.20
C GLU A 161 5.42 3.98 -20.46
N ARG A 162 5.80 3.25 -21.54
CA ARG A 162 5.04 3.27 -22.80
C ARG A 162 3.90 2.26 -22.84
N LEU A 163 4.15 1.03 -22.39
CA LEU A 163 3.16 -0.04 -22.47
C LEU A 163 2.36 -0.24 -21.19
N GLY A 164 2.72 0.43 -20.09
CA GLY A 164 2.02 0.29 -18.81
C GLY A 164 2.16 -1.14 -18.25
N PHE A 165 3.32 -1.74 -18.40
CA PHE A 165 3.58 -3.14 -18.04
C PHE A 165 3.17 -3.46 -16.59
N SER A 166 3.42 -2.54 -15.65
CA SER A 166 3.04 -2.71 -14.24
C SER A 166 1.54 -2.95 -14.06
N VAL A 167 0.69 -2.11 -14.64
CA VAL A 167 -0.76 -2.20 -14.45
C VAL A 167 -1.42 -3.18 -15.41
N ASN A 168 -0.99 -3.25 -16.67
CA ASN A 168 -1.64 -4.06 -17.68
C ASN A 168 -1.21 -5.53 -17.67
N VAL A 169 -0.03 -5.84 -17.14
CA VAL A 169 0.51 -7.20 -17.11
C VAL A 169 0.71 -7.66 -15.66
N LEU A 170 1.63 -7.05 -14.92
CA LEU A 170 2.01 -7.54 -13.59
C LEU A 170 0.84 -7.51 -12.62
N TRP A 171 0.12 -6.40 -12.52
CA TRP A 171 -1.01 -6.27 -11.62
C TRP A 171 -2.14 -7.25 -11.96
N ARG A 172 -2.49 -7.38 -13.24
CA ARG A 172 -3.53 -8.34 -13.67
C ARG A 172 -3.15 -9.78 -13.34
N GLN A 173 -1.87 -10.13 -13.49
CA GLN A 173 -1.38 -11.47 -13.13
C GLN A 173 -1.36 -11.68 -11.61
N ALA A 174 -0.99 -10.66 -10.85
CA ALA A 174 -0.89 -10.74 -9.41
C ALA A 174 -2.26 -10.80 -8.71
N VAL A 175 -3.25 -10.06 -9.23
CA VAL A 175 -4.63 -10.08 -8.71
C VAL A 175 -5.41 -11.32 -9.15
N ARG A 176 -5.32 -11.70 -10.39
CA ARG A 176 -5.84 -12.91 -11.08
C ARG A 176 -7.06 -13.58 -10.43
N ASP A 177 -8.15 -12.85 -10.35
CA ASP A 177 -9.42 -13.32 -9.79
C ASP A 177 -10.59 -12.89 -10.68
N ARG A 178 -11.68 -13.67 -10.72
CA ARG A 178 -12.89 -13.36 -11.50
C ARG A 178 -13.63 -12.09 -11.01
N ARG A 179 -13.42 -11.70 -9.75
CA ARG A 179 -13.97 -10.48 -9.16
C ARG A 179 -13.26 -9.23 -9.65
N TYR A 180 -12.04 -9.37 -10.14
CA TYR A 180 -11.28 -8.29 -10.75
C TYR A 180 -11.73 -8.10 -12.21
N THR A 181 -12.82 -7.35 -12.39
CA THR A 181 -13.45 -7.14 -13.69
C THR A 181 -12.67 -6.18 -14.59
N PRO A 182 -12.94 -6.16 -15.92
CA PRO A 182 -12.37 -5.14 -16.82
C PRO A 182 -12.68 -3.70 -16.38
N ALA A 183 -13.87 -3.45 -15.83
CA ALA A 183 -14.28 -2.12 -15.33
C ALA A 183 -13.41 -1.69 -14.14
N VAL A 184 -13.18 -2.58 -13.17
CA VAL A 184 -12.28 -2.35 -12.03
C VAL A 184 -10.85 -2.12 -12.52
N HIS A 185 -10.36 -2.95 -13.48
CA HIS A 185 -9.04 -2.75 -14.06
C HIS A 185 -8.88 -1.37 -14.71
N ALA A 186 -9.92 -0.90 -15.41
CA ALA A 186 -9.91 0.40 -16.07
C ALA A 186 -9.65 1.55 -15.08
N GLN A 187 -10.06 1.46 -13.81
CA GLN A 187 -9.82 2.48 -12.79
C GLN A 187 -8.32 2.57 -12.44
N TYR A 188 -7.64 1.43 -12.31
CA TYR A 188 -6.18 1.40 -12.09
C TYR A 188 -5.41 1.90 -13.30
N ALA A 189 -5.79 1.45 -14.51
CA ALA A 189 -5.14 1.85 -15.74
C ALA A 189 -5.35 3.33 -16.07
N ALA A 190 -6.52 3.90 -15.77
CA ALA A 190 -6.83 5.30 -16.04
C ALA A 190 -6.00 6.26 -15.17
N ALA A 191 -5.75 5.92 -13.90
CA ALA A 191 -4.86 6.68 -13.02
C ALA A 191 -3.41 6.74 -13.53
N LEU A 192 -3.01 5.76 -14.36
CA LEU A 192 -1.69 5.61 -14.96
C LEU A 192 -1.72 5.77 -16.50
N ARG A 193 -2.68 6.52 -17.06
CA ARG A 193 -2.86 6.65 -18.50
C ARG A 193 -1.66 7.30 -19.21
N ALA A 194 -1.14 8.38 -18.66
CA ALA A 194 -0.01 9.11 -19.26
C ALA A 194 1.32 8.38 -19.00
N PRO A 195 2.26 8.34 -19.96
CA PRO A 195 3.60 7.78 -19.75
C PRO A 195 4.32 8.35 -18.52
N ALA A 196 4.23 9.65 -18.30
CA ALA A 196 4.79 10.31 -17.11
C ALA A 196 4.18 9.79 -15.80
N ALA A 197 2.89 9.45 -15.80
CA ALA A 197 2.22 8.88 -14.63
C ALA A 197 2.72 7.45 -14.30
N ARG A 198 3.32 6.75 -15.28
CA ARG A 198 3.87 5.41 -15.11
C ARG A 198 5.32 5.41 -14.64
N HIS A 199 5.99 6.57 -14.66
CA HIS A 199 7.39 6.69 -14.26
C HIS A 199 7.60 6.20 -12.82
N ALA A 200 6.77 6.61 -11.88
CA ALA A 200 6.83 6.15 -10.51
C ALA A 200 6.78 4.61 -10.40
N THR A 201 5.96 3.94 -11.21
CA THR A 201 5.86 2.47 -11.19
C THR A 201 7.15 1.77 -11.65
N TRP A 202 7.90 2.39 -12.58
CA TRP A 202 9.20 1.88 -13.00
C TRP A 202 10.26 2.13 -11.93
N ILE A 203 10.25 3.32 -11.29
CA ILE A 203 11.15 3.59 -10.16
C ILE A 203 10.92 2.57 -9.06
N TYR A 204 9.68 2.31 -8.66
CA TYR A 204 9.38 1.30 -7.63
C TYR A 204 9.90 -0.10 -7.99
N ALA A 205 9.80 -0.51 -9.26
CA ALA A 205 10.38 -1.79 -9.69
C ALA A 205 11.90 -1.83 -9.48
N ARG A 206 12.61 -0.73 -9.75
CA ARG A 206 14.06 -0.61 -9.50
C ARG A 206 14.38 -0.60 -8.01
N GLU A 207 13.57 0.11 -7.25
CA GLU A 207 13.81 0.35 -5.83
C GLU A 207 13.49 -0.88 -4.96
N VAL A 208 12.92 -1.95 -5.51
CA VAL A 208 12.91 -3.27 -4.84
C VAL A 208 14.32 -3.69 -4.41
N LEU A 209 15.35 -3.38 -5.22
CA LEU A 209 16.76 -3.57 -4.88
C LEU A 209 17.48 -2.26 -4.59
N GLY A 210 17.12 -1.16 -5.25
CA GLY A 210 17.78 0.13 -5.10
C GLY A 210 17.72 0.68 -3.68
N SER A 211 16.60 0.46 -2.99
CA SER A 211 16.40 0.87 -1.60
C SER A 211 16.81 -0.19 -0.57
N SER A 212 17.61 -1.21 -0.96
CA SER A 212 17.98 -2.33 -0.08
C SER A 212 18.64 -1.90 1.23
N ALA A 213 19.54 -0.93 1.20
CA ALA A 213 20.19 -0.42 2.40
C ALA A 213 19.20 0.26 3.36
N TRP A 214 18.25 1.02 2.84
CA TRP A 214 17.19 1.63 3.63
C TRP A 214 16.25 0.57 4.21
N LEU A 215 15.83 -0.41 3.41
CA LEU A 215 14.99 -1.53 3.86
C LEU A 215 15.68 -2.34 4.96
N GLU A 216 16.96 -2.61 4.83
CA GLU A 216 17.73 -3.33 5.87
C GLU A 216 17.82 -2.51 7.16
N ALA A 217 18.15 -1.21 7.07
CA ALA A 217 18.18 -0.33 8.23
C ALA A 217 16.79 -0.21 8.92
N LEU A 218 15.71 -0.25 8.14
CA LEU A 218 14.36 -0.28 8.66
C LEU A 218 14.07 -1.60 9.39
N TRP A 219 14.43 -2.73 8.78
CA TRP A 219 14.25 -4.05 9.37
C TRP A 219 15.06 -4.25 10.67
N GLN A 220 16.23 -3.68 10.77
CA GLN A 220 17.04 -3.75 12.00
C GLN A 220 16.36 -3.10 13.20
N ARG A 221 15.47 -2.13 12.96
CA ARG A 221 14.71 -1.43 14.00
C ARG A 221 13.30 -2.01 14.24
N ARG A 222 12.95 -3.15 13.63
CA ARG A 222 11.61 -3.77 13.66
C ARG A 222 11.05 -4.05 15.05
N GLU A 223 11.93 -4.30 16.03
CA GLU A 223 11.50 -4.59 17.41
C GLU A 223 10.69 -3.44 18.04
N ARG A 224 10.82 -2.23 17.52
CA ARG A 224 10.04 -1.07 17.99
C ARG A 224 8.54 -1.21 17.73
N ILE A 225 8.16 -2.03 16.75
CA ILE A 225 6.76 -2.27 16.39
C ILE A 225 6.28 -3.68 16.76
N ALA A 226 7.16 -4.57 17.25
CA ALA A 226 6.85 -5.97 17.50
C ALA A 226 5.73 -6.19 18.52
N ARG A 227 5.52 -5.23 19.44
CA ARG A 227 4.48 -5.30 20.48
C ARG A 227 3.16 -4.65 20.07
N LEU A 228 3.08 -4.02 18.90
CA LEU A 228 1.83 -3.47 18.41
C LEU A 228 0.85 -4.58 18.07
N PRO A 229 -0.43 -4.49 18.47
CA PRO A 229 -1.44 -5.44 18.02
C PRO A 229 -1.48 -5.50 16.50
N ALA A 230 -1.37 -6.68 15.91
CA ALA A 230 -1.27 -6.85 14.48
C ALA A 230 -2.29 -7.85 13.92
N LEU A 231 -2.88 -7.51 12.77
CA LEU A 231 -3.65 -8.40 11.91
C LEU A 231 -2.87 -8.62 10.61
N LEU A 232 -2.48 -9.85 10.34
CA LEU A 232 -1.83 -10.27 9.10
C LEU A 232 -2.86 -10.94 8.20
N VAL A 233 -3.15 -10.39 7.04
CA VAL A 233 -4.09 -10.98 6.06
C VAL A 233 -3.34 -11.28 4.77
N TRP A 234 -3.27 -12.54 4.41
CA TRP A 234 -2.35 -12.99 3.37
C TRP A 234 -3.02 -13.78 2.26
N GLY A 235 -2.83 -13.33 1.02
CA GLY A 235 -3.12 -14.09 -0.17
C GLY A 235 -1.97 -15.04 -0.48
N MET A 236 -2.21 -16.36 -0.40
CA MET A 236 -1.16 -17.37 -0.50
C MET A 236 -0.77 -17.71 -1.94
N LYS A 237 -1.54 -17.24 -2.94
CA LYS A 237 -1.17 -17.32 -4.36
C LYS A 237 -0.36 -16.12 -4.85
N ASP A 238 0.08 -15.24 -3.94
CA ASP A 238 0.94 -14.11 -4.29
C ASP A 238 2.34 -14.59 -4.69
N PRO A 239 2.77 -14.39 -5.94
CA PRO A 239 4.09 -14.82 -6.38
C PRO A 239 5.23 -13.98 -5.78
N ALA A 240 4.92 -12.78 -5.26
CA ALA A 240 5.91 -11.87 -4.72
C ALA A 240 6.12 -12.05 -3.22
N PHE A 241 5.04 -12.15 -2.44
CA PHE A 241 5.11 -12.03 -0.99
C PHE A 241 4.44 -13.18 -0.21
N ALA A 242 3.95 -14.25 -0.85
CA ALA A 242 3.44 -15.41 -0.09
C ALA A 242 4.51 -15.95 0.89
N SER A 243 5.76 -15.98 0.47
CA SER A 243 6.89 -16.44 1.28
C SER A 243 7.34 -15.46 2.39
N ALA A 244 6.79 -14.26 2.43
CA ALA A 244 7.12 -13.26 3.46
C ALA A 244 6.38 -13.50 4.79
N LEU A 245 5.23 -14.17 4.76
CA LEU A 245 4.36 -14.36 5.93
C LEU A 245 5.08 -15.00 7.14
N PRO A 246 5.91 -16.05 7.00
CA PRO A 246 6.61 -16.63 8.15
C PRO A 246 7.49 -15.62 8.90
N ARG A 247 8.14 -14.69 8.18
CA ARG A 247 8.98 -13.67 8.78
C ARG A 247 8.16 -12.63 9.56
N TRP A 248 6.97 -12.28 9.08
CA TRP A 248 6.03 -11.44 9.81
C TRP A 248 5.47 -12.13 11.06
N ARG A 249 5.13 -13.42 10.97
CA ARG A 249 4.70 -14.22 12.13
C ARG A 249 5.79 -14.30 13.22
N ALA A 250 7.03 -14.41 12.81
CA ALA A 250 8.16 -14.44 13.76
C ALA A 250 8.33 -13.10 14.50
N LEU A 251 8.01 -11.98 13.84
CA LEU A 251 8.06 -10.65 14.47
C LEU A 251 6.84 -10.38 15.36
N PHE A 252 5.63 -10.69 14.88
CA PHE A 252 4.38 -10.45 15.59
C PHE A 252 3.81 -11.76 16.13
N THR A 253 4.38 -12.24 17.24
CA THR A 253 4.03 -13.55 17.82
C THR A 253 2.57 -13.67 18.25
N ASP A 254 1.96 -12.56 18.65
CA ASP A 254 0.55 -12.49 19.09
C ASP A 254 -0.39 -12.01 17.98
N ALA A 255 0.10 -11.88 16.73
CA ALA A 255 -0.72 -11.41 15.63
C ALA A 255 -1.87 -12.37 15.32
N ARG A 256 -3.02 -11.81 15.01
CA ARG A 256 -4.06 -12.56 14.31
C ARG A 256 -3.64 -12.78 12.87
N VAL A 257 -3.63 -14.01 12.40
CA VAL A 257 -3.23 -14.35 11.03
C VAL A 257 -4.41 -14.97 10.28
N VAL A 258 -4.67 -14.44 9.08
CA VAL A 258 -5.68 -14.98 8.16
C VAL A 258 -4.99 -15.27 6.83
N GLU A 259 -4.99 -16.51 6.44
CA GLU A 259 -4.45 -16.99 5.16
C GLU A 259 -5.60 -17.32 4.21
N TRP A 260 -5.52 -16.79 2.99
CA TRP A 260 -6.45 -17.11 1.91
C TRP A 260 -5.73 -17.90 0.82
N PRO A 261 -5.91 -19.24 0.78
CA PRO A 261 -5.15 -20.11 -0.12
C PRO A 261 -5.40 -19.84 -1.61
N ASP A 262 -6.55 -19.26 -1.94
CA ASP A 262 -7.02 -18.99 -3.30
C ASP A 262 -6.80 -17.54 -3.77
N VAL A 263 -6.34 -16.65 -2.89
CA VAL A 263 -6.15 -15.23 -3.16
C VAL A 263 -4.71 -14.93 -3.56
N GLY A 264 -4.54 -14.04 -4.55
CA GLY A 264 -3.24 -13.51 -4.99
C GLY A 264 -2.76 -12.33 -4.16
N HIS A 265 -2.04 -11.42 -4.82
CA HIS A 265 -1.32 -10.31 -4.21
C HIS A 265 -2.18 -9.27 -3.50
N ALA A 266 -3.42 -9.04 -3.96
CA ALA A 266 -4.25 -7.92 -3.48
C ALA A 266 -5.53 -8.38 -2.74
N PRO A 267 -5.43 -8.91 -1.51
CA PRO A 267 -6.60 -9.27 -0.70
C PRO A 267 -7.64 -8.16 -0.56
N PRO A 268 -7.27 -6.87 -0.35
CA PRO A 268 -8.25 -5.78 -0.27
C PRO A 268 -9.06 -5.55 -1.55
N GLU A 269 -8.51 -5.94 -2.72
CA GLU A 269 -9.22 -5.87 -3.99
C GLU A 269 -10.13 -7.07 -4.19
N VAL A 270 -9.57 -8.29 -4.02
CA VAL A 270 -10.21 -9.54 -4.38
C VAL A 270 -11.28 -9.94 -3.37
N ARG A 271 -11.01 -9.74 -2.10
CA ARG A 271 -11.92 -10.02 -0.98
C ARG A 271 -12.18 -8.76 -0.16
N GLY A 272 -12.54 -7.69 -0.84
CA GLY A 272 -12.72 -6.37 -0.25
C GLY A 272 -13.72 -6.33 0.91
N PRO A 273 -14.98 -6.79 0.74
CA PRO A 273 -15.95 -6.85 1.84
C PRO A 273 -15.52 -7.74 3.00
N GLU A 274 -14.92 -8.90 2.70
CA GLU A 274 -14.41 -9.82 3.73
C GLU A 274 -13.21 -9.20 4.46
N SER A 275 -12.32 -8.50 3.73
CA SER A 275 -11.21 -7.75 4.32
C SER A 275 -11.72 -6.67 5.28
N ALA A 276 -12.74 -5.90 4.88
CA ALA A 276 -13.35 -4.89 5.73
C ALA A 276 -13.95 -5.47 7.01
N ALA A 277 -14.69 -6.60 6.88
CA ALA A 277 -15.28 -7.30 8.02
C ALA A 277 -14.22 -7.86 8.99
N LEU A 278 -13.09 -8.35 8.46
CA LEU A 278 -11.96 -8.82 9.27
C LEU A 278 -11.31 -7.68 10.04
N VAL A 279 -11.03 -6.56 9.34
CA VAL A 279 -10.43 -5.38 9.96
C VAL A 279 -11.36 -4.81 11.03
N ARG A 280 -12.67 -4.67 10.76
CA ARG A 280 -13.65 -4.19 11.73
C ARG A 280 -13.64 -5.06 13.00
N ARG A 281 -13.74 -6.38 12.87
CA ARG A 281 -13.69 -7.30 14.01
C ARG A 281 -12.41 -7.17 14.82
N PHE A 282 -11.26 -7.04 14.14
CA PHE A 282 -9.98 -6.84 14.81
C PHE A 282 -9.93 -5.53 15.61
N LEU A 283 -10.53 -4.46 15.09
CA LEU A 283 -10.57 -3.15 15.75
C LEU A 283 -11.54 -3.09 16.94
N GLU A 284 -12.59 -3.90 16.93
CA GLU A 284 -13.61 -4.02 17.99
C GLU A 284 -13.21 -4.98 19.12
N GLU A 285 -12.20 -5.84 18.89
CA GLU A 285 -11.72 -6.76 19.93
C GLU A 285 -11.07 -5.98 21.09
N PRO A 286 -11.41 -6.32 22.36
CA PRO A 286 -10.72 -5.72 23.51
C PRO A 286 -9.22 -5.96 23.42
N ARG A 287 -8.42 -4.96 23.72
CA ARG A 287 -6.96 -5.13 23.81
C ARG A 287 -6.68 -6.22 24.84
N ARG A 288 -5.91 -7.24 24.46
CA ARG A 288 -5.30 -8.13 25.45
C ARG A 288 -4.34 -7.24 26.28
N THR A 289 -4.71 -6.96 27.52
CA THR A 289 -3.78 -6.35 28.47
C THR A 289 -2.66 -7.36 28.70
N ALA A 290 -1.43 -6.95 28.34
CA ALA A 290 -0.22 -7.73 28.61
C ALA A 290 0.08 -7.78 30.11
#